data_4cd845502e16c4170ad0825f76b80a6d
#
_entry.id   4cd845502e16c4170ad0825f76b80a6d
#
_cell.length_a   1.000
_cell.length_b   1.000
_cell.length_c   1.000
_cell.angle_alpha   90.00
_cell.angle_beta   90.00
_cell.angle_gamma   90.00
#
_symmetry.space_group_name_H-M   'P 1'
#
loop_
_entity.id
_entity.type
_entity.pdbx_description
1 polymer ?
#
loop_
_entity_poly.entity_id
_entity_poly.type
_entity_poly.pdbx_seq_one_letter_code
_entity_poly.pdbx_strand_id
1 'polypeptide(L)'
;MPKVVLVILSVLVVIVLLVVIISMIANYQFKRNVDKDVATFYRVVKNKHEVIRQTDLEGLPRPVQNWLQYSQVVGKERIVAARTKHDVTMRLKENQPWLKAQAKQYFRTEKPGFIWAVDIKMAPLVHIAGKDQYIDGRGNMLIKLLSLITVANGSGKEIDQGTLLRYLSEIMLVPTAALSDTIQWEGMDSNSAKATMSYKGVTASGVFTFNDKGEILNFVAQRYGDFGGGYRMETWCAEITEYKEFNGFKVASKGDIIWKLKTGDYHWYHFEVKEIEYNELASY
;
A
#
# COMPACT_ATOMS: atom_id res chain seq x y z
N MET A 1 3.32 38.71 -37.63
CA MET A 1 3.17 38.85 -36.17
C MET A 1 4.02 40.01 -35.67
N PRO A 2 3.52 40.89 -34.80
CA PRO A 2 4.36 41.97 -34.26
C PRO A 2 5.52 41.36 -33.46
N LYS A 3 6.73 41.92 -33.59
CA LYS A 3 7.97 41.45 -32.92
C LYS A 3 7.76 41.20 -31.42
N VAL A 4 6.94 42.03 -30.77
CA VAL A 4 6.60 41.92 -29.34
C VAL A 4 5.91 40.59 -29.02
N VAL A 5 4.98 40.12 -29.84
CA VAL A 5 4.27 38.80 -29.63
C VAL A 5 5.27 37.67 -29.74
N LEU A 6 6.22 37.74 -30.67
CA LEU A 6 7.24 36.70 -30.84
C LEU A 6 8.17 36.62 -29.63
N VAL A 7 8.56 37.77 -29.08
CA VAL A 7 9.39 37.86 -27.85
C VAL A 7 8.64 37.29 -26.66
N ILE A 8 7.36 37.66 -26.47
CA ILE A 8 6.53 37.11 -25.37
C ILE A 8 6.42 35.58 -25.48
N LEU A 9 6.13 35.07 -26.69
CA LEU A 9 6.04 33.60 -26.91
C LEU A 9 7.38 32.92 -26.64
N SER A 10 8.49 33.50 -27.05
CA SER A 10 9.82 32.93 -26.78
C SER A 10 10.12 32.88 -25.29
N VAL A 11 9.80 33.95 -24.54
CA VAL A 11 9.96 33.97 -23.06
C VAL A 11 9.09 32.93 -22.40
N LEU A 12 7.82 32.77 -22.82
CA LEU A 12 6.93 31.73 -22.27
C LEU A 12 7.49 30.33 -22.53
N VAL A 13 7.99 30.06 -23.73
CA VAL A 13 8.60 28.75 -24.05
C VAL A 13 9.81 28.48 -23.15
N VAL A 14 10.66 29.46 -22.95
CA VAL A 14 11.84 29.35 -22.05
C VAL A 14 11.39 29.04 -20.61
N ILE A 15 10.38 29.75 -20.10
CA ILE A 15 9.84 29.48 -18.74
C ILE A 15 9.31 28.07 -18.64
N VAL A 16 8.51 27.59 -19.61
CA VAL A 16 7.98 26.22 -19.63
C VAL A 16 9.13 25.20 -19.63
N LEU A 17 10.14 25.38 -20.46
CA LEU A 17 11.31 24.49 -20.50
C LEU A 17 12.05 24.46 -19.17
N LEU A 18 12.25 25.60 -18.52
CA LEU A 18 12.87 25.67 -17.19
C LEU A 18 12.03 24.91 -16.14
N VAL A 19 10.71 25.09 -16.12
CA VAL A 19 9.82 24.38 -15.19
C VAL A 19 9.91 22.87 -15.43
N VAL A 20 9.94 22.43 -16.68
CA VAL A 20 10.08 20.99 -17.03
C VAL A 20 11.41 20.44 -16.53
N ILE A 21 12.52 21.13 -16.78
CA ILE A 21 13.85 20.69 -16.33
C ILE A 21 13.89 20.60 -14.79
N ILE A 22 13.43 21.63 -14.09
CA ILE A 22 13.39 21.67 -12.63
C ILE A 22 12.52 20.52 -12.09
N SER A 23 11.35 20.27 -12.71
CA SER A 23 10.47 19.16 -12.35
C SER A 23 11.13 17.79 -12.55
N MET A 24 11.87 17.60 -13.64
CA MET A 24 12.61 16.36 -13.89
C MET A 24 13.69 16.12 -12.82
N ILE A 25 14.44 17.16 -12.46
CA ILE A 25 15.45 17.08 -11.38
C ILE A 25 14.78 16.75 -10.05
N ALA A 26 13.67 17.42 -9.73
CA ALA A 26 12.91 17.19 -8.50
C ALA A 26 12.34 15.75 -8.44
N ASN A 27 11.85 15.22 -9.57
CA ASN A 27 11.36 13.85 -9.64
C ASN A 27 12.49 12.82 -9.44
N TYR A 28 13.64 13.06 -10.05
CA TYR A 28 14.84 12.25 -9.81
C TYR A 28 15.25 12.27 -8.33
N GLN A 29 15.29 13.45 -7.71
CA GLN A 29 15.60 13.59 -6.28
C GLN A 29 14.56 12.91 -5.39
N PHE A 30 13.26 13.03 -5.71
CA PHE A 30 12.19 12.36 -4.99
C PHE A 30 12.39 10.84 -5.00
N LYS A 31 12.61 10.24 -6.18
CA LYS A 31 12.87 8.80 -6.33
C LYS A 31 14.10 8.36 -5.55
N ARG A 32 15.20 9.12 -5.66
CA ARG A 32 16.44 8.84 -4.91
C ARG A 32 16.25 8.93 -3.39
N ASN A 33 15.40 9.83 -2.91
CA ASN A 33 15.06 9.90 -1.49
C ASN A 33 14.23 8.69 -1.05
N VAL A 34 13.27 8.24 -1.86
CA VAL A 34 12.54 6.97 -1.60
C VAL A 34 13.52 5.80 -1.51
N ASP A 35 14.49 5.68 -2.41
CA ASP A 35 15.49 4.59 -2.36
C ASP A 35 16.34 4.65 -1.08
N LYS A 36 16.72 5.84 -0.62
CA LYS A 36 17.43 6.02 0.66
C LYS A 36 16.56 5.64 1.86
N ASP A 37 15.28 6.02 1.82
CA ASP A 37 14.33 5.66 2.87
C ASP A 37 14.15 4.14 2.93
N VAL A 38 14.03 3.47 1.78
CA VAL A 38 13.95 1.99 1.66
C VAL A 38 15.22 1.33 2.20
N ALA A 39 16.40 1.82 1.82
CA ALA A 39 17.66 1.30 2.33
C ALA A 39 17.75 1.41 3.86
N THR A 40 17.29 2.53 4.43
CA THR A 40 17.23 2.72 5.89
C THR A 40 16.18 1.83 6.54
N PHE A 41 15.02 1.69 5.90
CA PHE A 41 13.90 0.86 6.34
C PHE A 41 14.30 -0.62 6.47
N TYR A 42 15.11 -1.13 5.54
CA TYR A 42 15.56 -2.51 5.57
C TYR A 42 16.77 -2.79 6.48
N ARG A 43 17.52 -1.78 6.91
CA ARG A 43 18.70 -1.99 7.81
C ARG A 43 18.40 -2.72 9.10
N VAL A 44 17.16 -2.63 9.58
CA VAL A 44 16.74 -3.27 10.84
C VAL A 44 16.20 -4.68 10.66
N VAL A 45 16.04 -5.14 9.42
CA VAL A 45 15.57 -6.49 9.08
C VAL A 45 16.72 -7.45 9.35
N LYS A 46 16.44 -8.48 10.14
CA LYS A 46 17.37 -9.59 10.36
C LYS A 46 16.93 -10.76 9.49
N ASN A 47 17.81 -11.21 8.62
CA ASN A 47 17.55 -12.41 7.85
C ASN A 47 17.61 -13.62 8.78
N LYS A 48 16.45 -14.17 9.14
CA LYS A 48 16.31 -15.39 9.91
C LYS A 48 15.72 -16.43 8.97
N HIS A 49 16.48 -17.48 8.70
CA HIS A 49 16.01 -18.64 7.91
C HIS A 49 15.10 -19.53 8.77
N GLU A 50 13.95 -18.97 9.17
CA GLU A 50 12.93 -19.70 9.91
C GLU A 50 11.92 -20.30 8.93
N VAL A 51 11.81 -21.63 8.92
CA VAL A 51 10.87 -22.36 8.06
C VAL A 51 9.54 -22.52 8.80
N ILE A 52 8.45 -22.12 8.17
CA ILE A 52 7.10 -22.27 8.70
C ILE A 52 6.71 -23.75 8.75
N ARG A 53 6.26 -24.22 9.91
CA ARG A 53 5.80 -25.58 10.16
C ARG A 53 4.28 -25.62 10.24
N GLN A 54 3.70 -26.80 10.05
CA GLN A 54 2.25 -26.99 10.23
C GLN A 54 1.80 -26.61 11.66
N THR A 55 2.65 -26.87 12.66
CA THR A 55 2.39 -26.53 14.07
C THR A 55 2.30 -25.02 14.31
N ASP A 56 2.91 -24.18 13.48
CA ASP A 56 2.86 -22.73 13.61
C ASP A 56 1.47 -22.17 13.24
N LEU A 57 0.62 -22.98 12.61
CA LEU A 57 -0.76 -22.62 12.29
C LEU A 57 -1.75 -23.04 13.39
N GLU A 58 -1.31 -23.84 14.36
CA GLU A 58 -2.16 -24.30 15.46
C GLU A 58 -2.60 -23.12 16.32
N GLY A 59 -3.87 -23.17 16.79
CA GLY A 59 -4.47 -22.09 17.58
C GLY A 59 -5.05 -20.93 16.78
N LEU A 60 -4.74 -20.82 15.47
CA LEU A 60 -5.40 -19.86 14.59
C LEU A 60 -6.85 -20.33 14.27
N PRO A 61 -7.79 -19.39 14.02
CA PRO A 61 -9.11 -19.73 13.51
C PRO A 61 -9.04 -20.57 12.22
N ARG A 62 -9.95 -21.51 12.05
CA ARG A 62 -9.95 -22.43 10.91
C ARG A 62 -9.87 -21.73 9.55
N PRO A 63 -10.64 -20.65 9.27
CA PRO A 63 -10.51 -19.93 7.99
C PRO A 63 -9.12 -19.38 7.74
N VAL A 64 -8.43 -18.90 8.77
CA VAL A 64 -7.05 -18.38 8.67
C VAL A 64 -6.05 -19.50 8.38
N GLN A 65 -6.20 -20.66 9.04
CA GLN A 65 -5.39 -21.85 8.74
C GLN A 65 -5.56 -22.27 7.27
N ASN A 66 -6.81 -22.33 6.78
CA ASN A 66 -7.11 -22.71 5.41
C ASN A 66 -6.48 -21.72 4.42
N TRP A 67 -6.56 -20.40 4.69
CA TRP A 67 -5.90 -19.39 3.88
C TRP A 67 -4.38 -19.55 3.84
N LEU A 68 -3.73 -19.77 4.98
CA LEU A 68 -2.28 -19.96 5.04
C LEU A 68 -1.84 -21.24 4.32
N GLN A 69 -2.64 -22.32 4.40
CA GLN A 69 -2.41 -23.52 3.60
C GLN A 69 -2.58 -23.27 2.11
N TYR A 70 -3.66 -22.57 1.70
CA TYR A 70 -3.87 -22.16 0.31
C TYR A 70 -2.72 -21.31 -0.21
N SER A 71 -2.22 -20.39 0.60
CA SER A 71 -1.06 -19.54 0.29
C SER A 71 0.27 -20.31 0.27
N GLN A 72 0.27 -21.62 0.61
CA GLN A 72 1.42 -22.51 0.57
C GLN A 72 2.59 -22.05 1.48
N VAL A 73 2.28 -21.53 2.67
CA VAL A 73 3.33 -21.01 3.57
C VAL A 73 4.12 -22.13 4.27
N VAL A 74 3.50 -23.30 4.50
CA VAL A 74 4.12 -24.42 5.22
C VAL A 74 5.28 -25.00 4.41
N GLY A 75 6.42 -25.20 5.06
CA GLY A 75 7.65 -25.70 4.45
C GLY A 75 8.50 -24.60 3.77
N LYS A 76 8.05 -23.33 3.80
CA LYS A 76 8.78 -22.20 3.24
C LYS A 76 9.36 -21.29 4.32
N GLU A 77 10.38 -20.55 3.96
CA GLU A 77 10.97 -19.53 4.84
C GLU A 77 9.96 -18.44 5.17
N ARG A 78 10.01 -17.96 6.41
CA ARG A 78 9.25 -16.80 6.86
C ARG A 78 9.63 -15.59 6.01
N ILE A 79 8.63 -14.89 5.52
CA ILE A 79 8.84 -13.62 4.81
C ILE A 79 9.16 -12.55 5.86
N VAL A 80 10.38 -12.05 5.87
CA VAL A 80 10.83 -10.97 6.76
C VAL A 80 10.76 -9.61 6.06
N ALA A 81 10.81 -9.62 4.72
CA ALA A 81 10.68 -8.45 3.86
C ALA A 81 10.03 -8.84 2.52
N ALA A 82 9.43 -7.88 1.85
CA ALA A 82 8.97 -8.05 0.47
C ALA A 82 9.07 -6.72 -0.28
N ARG A 83 9.30 -6.80 -1.60
CA ARG A 83 9.14 -5.67 -2.51
C ARG A 83 8.20 -6.04 -3.65
N THR A 84 7.37 -5.09 -4.05
CA THR A 84 6.32 -5.33 -5.04
C THR A 84 6.23 -4.22 -6.06
N LYS A 85 5.84 -4.55 -7.29
CA LYS A 85 5.43 -3.60 -8.33
C LYS A 85 3.96 -3.79 -8.66
N HIS A 86 3.24 -2.70 -8.72
CA HIS A 86 1.81 -2.70 -9.01
C HIS A 86 1.51 -1.78 -10.19
N ASP A 87 0.66 -2.23 -11.11
CA ASP A 87 -0.12 -1.32 -11.93
C ASP A 87 -1.35 -0.91 -11.11
N VAL A 88 -1.59 0.37 -11.04
CA VAL A 88 -2.70 0.92 -10.28
C VAL A 88 -3.53 1.87 -11.12
N THR A 89 -4.81 1.90 -10.83
CA THR A 89 -5.73 2.89 -11.35
C THR A 89 -6.44 3.52 -10.17
N MET A 90 -6.43 4.85 -10.09
CA MET A 90 -7.03 5.55 -8.96
C MET A 90 -7.77 6.80 -9.39
N ARG A 91 -8.69 7.26 -8.59
CA ARG A 91 -9.35 8.56 -8.72
C ARG A 91 -9.32 9.30 -7.40
N LEU A 92 -8.98 10.58 -7.46
CA LEU A 92 -8.78 11.40 -6.26
C LEU A 92 -10.09 11.92 -5.65
N LYS A 93 -11.17 11.94 -6.45
CA LYS A 93 -12.54 12.26 -6.02
C LYS A 93 -13.54 11.40 -6.81
N GLU A 94 -14.70 11.15 -6.24
CA GLU A 94 -15.72 10.25 -6.77
C GLU A 94 -16.08 10.49 -8.25
N ASN A 95 -16.20 11.77 -8.65
CA ASN A 95 -16.61 12.16 -10.01
C ASN A 95 -15.42 12.51 -10.93
N GLN A 96 -14.17 12.18 -10.55
CA GLN A 96 -13.01 12.44 -11.37
C GLN A 96 -12.66 11.23 -12.25
N PRO A 97 -11.98 11.45 -13.40
CA PRO A 97 -11.49 10.38 -14.23
C PRO A 97 -10.48 9.50 -13.52
N TRP A 98 -10.42 8.23 -13.91
CA TRP A 98 -9.42 7.29 -13.44
C TRP A 98 -8.03 7.64 -14.00
N LEU A 99 -7.05 7.68 -13.12
CA LEU A 99 -5.65 7.92 -13.43
C LEU A 99 -4.88 6.61 -13.32
N LYS A 100 -4.12 6.27 -14.36
CA LYS A 100 -3.24 5.11 -14.36
C LYS A 100 -1.88 5.49 -13.79
N ALA A 101 -1.31 4.61 -12.97
CA ALA A 101 0.00 4.81 -12.39
C ALA A 101 0.74 3.49 -12.16
N GLN A 102 2.01 3.57 -11.87
CA GLN A 102 2.82 2.45 -11.39
C GLN A 102 3.30 2.76 -9.98
N ALA A 103 3.12 1.80 -9.09
CA ALA A 103 3.54 1.90 -7.72
C ALA A 103 4.59 0.84 -7.37
N LYS A 104 5.49 1.18 -6.47
CA LYS A 104 6.40 0.26 -5.81
C LYS A 104 6.07 0.24 -4.33
N GLN A 105 6.13 -0.94 -3.72
CA GLN A 105 5.90 -1.05 -2.30
C GLN A 105 6.94 -1.99 -1.67
N TYR A 106 7.29 -1.68 -0.44
CA TYR A 106 8.31 -2.37 0.34
C TYR A 106 7.73 -2.68 1.70
N PHE A 107 7.84 -3.94 2.13
CA PHE A 107 7.33 -4.44 3.41
C PHE A 107 8.44 -4.94 4.30
N ARG A 108 8.27 -4.83 5.59
CA ARG A 108 8.97 -5.62 6.61
C ARG A 108 7.95 -6.16 7.61
N THR A 109 8.19 -7.36 8.18
CA THR A 109 7.21 -8.08 8.97
C THR A 109 7.54 -8.17 10.46
N GLU A 110 8.80 -8.40 10.86
CA GLU A 110 9.19 -8.46 12.28
C GLU A 110 8.95 -7.14 13.03
N LYS A 111 9.30 -6.04 12.40
CA LYS A 111 8.93 -4.69 12.82
C LYS A 111 7.96 -4.15 11.78
N PRO A 112 6.65 -4.40 11.94
CA PRO A 112 5.68 -4.17 10.88
C PRO A 112 5.77 -2.77 10.32
N GLY A 113 5.79 -2.70 8.99
CA GLY A 113 5.86 -1.43 8.30
C GLY A 113 5.89 -1.59 6.79
N PHE A 114 5.66 -0.48 6.12
CA PHE A 114 5.77 -0.39 4.66
C PHE A 114 6.22 1.00 4.21
N ILE A 115 6.77 1.06 3.00
CA ILE A 115 6.94 2.26 2.20
C ILE A 115 6.29 1.99 0.84
N TRP A 116 5.35 2.82 0.44
CA TRP A 116 4.70 2.78 -0.87
C TRP A 116 4.98 4.08 -1.61
N ALA A 117 5.41 3.99 -2.87
CA ALA A 117 5.71 5.14 -3.71
C ALA A 117 5.02 5.01 -5.07
N VAL A 118 4.47 6.10 -5.59
CA VAL A 118 3.75 6.15 -6.85
C VAL A 118 4.12 7.38 -7.67
N ASP A 119 4.09 7.21 -8.99
CA ASP A 119 4.25 8.29 -9.97
C ASP A 119 3.01 8.27 -10.89
N ILE A 120 2.13 9.28 -10.75
CA ILE A 120 0.85 9.38 -11.47
C ILE A 120 1.01 10.41 -12.58
N LYS A 121 0.91 9.98 -13.82
CA LYS A 121 0.88 10.88 -14.99
C LYS A 121 -0.53 11.43 -15.17
N MET A 122 -0.72 12.74 -14.97
CA MET A 122 -2.01 13.41 -15.13
C MET A 122 -2.23 13.95 -16.55
N ALA A 123 -1.18 14.49 -17.15
CA ALA A 123 -1.16 15.06 -18.51
C ALA A 123 0.29 15.05 -19.04
N PRO A 124 0.53 15.37 -20.33
CA PRO A 124 1.88 15.61 -20.79
C PRO A 124 2.59 16.64 -19.90
N LEU A 125 3.78 16.28 -19.40
CA LEU A 125 4.63 17.11 -18.51
C LEU A 125 4.05 17.37 -17.10
N VAL A 126 2.89 16.84 -16.76
CA VAL A 126 2.26 17.03 -15.43
C VAL A 126 2.15 15.67 -14.73
N HIS A 127 2.80 15.55 -13.57
CA HIS A 127 2.74 14.35 -12.74
C HIS A 127 2.55 14.67 -11.26
N ILE A 128 2.06 13.69 -10.53
CA ILE A 128 2.01 13.68 -9.06
C ILE A 128 2.93 12.57 -8.56
N ALA A 129 3.84 12.90 -7.66
CA ALA A 129 4.62 11.94 -6.91
C ALA A 129 4.00 11.75 -5.52
N GLY A 130 3.72 10.51 -5.15
CA GLY A 130 3.15 10.13 -3.84
C GLY A 130 4.06 9.19 -3.09
N LYS A 131 4.12 9.34 -1.76
CA LYS A 131 4.74 8.40 -0.85
C LYS A 131 3.89 8.25 0.40
N ASP A 132 3.47 7.01 0.68
CA ASP A 132 2.86 6.61 1.95
C ASP A 132 3.83 5.70 2.69
N GLN A 133 3.86 5.81 4.01
CA GLN A 133 4.66 4.92 4.83
C GLN A 133 4.03 4.69 6.21
N TYR A 134 4.34 3.53 6.79
CA TYR A 134 4.15 3.20 8.19
C TYR A 134 5.46 2.65 8.73
N ILE A 135 6.09 3.37 9.64
CA ILE A 135 7.40 3.02 10.20
C ILE A 135 7.38 3.28 11.71
N ASP A 136 7.70 2.25 12.49
CA ASP A 136 7.85 2.32 13.95
C ASP A 136 6.65 2.96 14.68
N GLY A 137 5.42 2.63 14.24
CA GLY A 137 4.18 3.10 14.83
C GLY A 137 3.70 4.45 14.28
N ARG A 138 4.37 5.02 13.29
CA ARG A 138 4.02 6.31 12.69
C ARG A 138 3.70 6.20 11.22
N GLY A 139 2.58 6.78 10.85
CA GLY A 139 2.15 6.95 9.48
C GLY A 139 2.55 8.31 8.93
N ASN A 140 2.86 8.36 7.64
CA ASN A 140 3.03 9.61 6.90
C ASN A 140 2.57 9.43 5.46
N MET A 141 1.89 10.43 4.94
CA MET A 141 1.47 10.53 3.55
C MET A 141 2.01 11.83 2.95
N LEU A 142 2.80 11.74 1.88
CA LEU A 142 3.36 12.90 1.17
C LEU A 142 2.92 12.86 -0.29
N ILE A 143 2.30 13.96 -0.75
CA ILE A 143 1.90 14.13 -2.16
C ILE A 143 2.50 15.41 -2.70
N LYS A 144 3.16 15.34 -3.86
CA LYS A 144 3.80 16.48 -4.52
C LYS A 144 3.36 16.58 -5.98
N LEU A 145 2.91 17.77 -6.37
CA LEU A 145 2.68 18.12 -7.78
C LEU A 145 4.03 18.45 -8.42
N LEU A 146 4.30 17.88 -9.59
CA LEU A 146 5.58 18.00 -10.34
C LEU A 146 6.81 17.62 -9.50
N SER A 147 6.62 16.84 -8.42
CA SER A 147 7.65 16.56 -7.40
C SER A 147 8.22 17.80 -6.71
N LEU A 148 7.71 18.99 -6.97
CA LEU A 148 8.14 20.29 -6.46
C LEU A 148 7.23 20.80 -5.34
N ILE A 149 5.93 20.93 -5.63
CA ILE A 149 4.95 21.58 -4.77
C ILE A 149 4.31 20.53 -3.87
N THR A 150 4.50 20.62 -2.56
CA THR A 150 3.79 19.76 -1.60
C THR A 150 2.32 20.16 -1.57
N VAL A 151 1.44 19.24 -2.01
CA VAL A 151 -0.02 19.43 -2.01
C VAL A 151 -0.70 18.75 -0.82
N ALA A 152 -0.05 17.72 -0.25
CA ALA A 152 -0.46 17.12 1.01
C ALA A 152 0.77 16.54 1.75
N ASN A 153 0.76 16.69 3.08
CA ASN A 153 1.73 16.07 3.97
C ASN A 153 1.00 15.71 5.28
N GLY A 154 0.44 14.51 5.32
CA GLY A 154 -0.37 14.02 6.43
C GLY A 154 0.45 13.24 7.45
N SER A 155 0.19 13.49 8.73
CA SER A 155 0.70 12.73 9.88
C SER A 155 -0.28 12.89 11.06
N GLY A 156 -0.08 12.14 12.13
CA GLY A 156 -0.93 12.18 13.32
C GLY A 156 -1.68 10.87 13.54
N LYS A 157 -2.47 10.82 14.61
CA LYS A 157 -3.09 9.56 15.10
C LYS A 157 -4.04 8.91 14.09
N GLU A 158 -4.74 9.69 13.29
CA GLU A 158 -5.65 9.20 12.25
C GLU A 158 -4.87 8.53 11.11
N ILE A 159 -3.74 9.14 10.72
CA ILE A 159 -2.83 8.57 9.70
C ILE A 159 -2.08 7.36 10.26
N ASP A 160 -1.64 7.40 11.53
CA ASP A 160 -0.97 6.27 12.19
C ASP A 160 -1.90 5.03 12.19
N GLN A 161 -3.17 5.20 12.59
CA GLN A 161 -4.18 4.14 12.59
C GLN A 161 -4.52 3.68 11.17
N GLY A 162 -4.76 4.63 10.25
CA GLY A 162 -5.12 4.32 8.87
C GLY A 162 -4.01 3.58 8.11
N THR A 163 -2.74 3.88 8.38
CA THR A 163 -1.60 3.19 7.76
C THR A 163 -1.31 1.83 8.41
N LEU A 164 -1.49 1.69 9.73
CA LEU A 164 -1.44 0.36 10.37
C LEU A 164 -2.55 -0.55 9.84
N LEU A 165 -3.78 -0.01 9.69
CA LEU A 165 -4.89 -0.76 9.11
C LEU A 165 -4.59 -1.21 7.68
N ARG A 166 -4.01 -0.33 6.87
CA ARG A 166 -3.55 -0.66 5.52
C ARG A 166 -2.54 -1.80 5.55
N TYR A 167 -1.51 -1.72 6.42
CA TYR A 167 -0.55 -2.80 6.58
C TYR A 167 -1.26 -4.12 6.93
N LEU A 168 -2.19 -4.10 7.89
CA LEU A 168 -2.96 -5.28 8.30
C LEU A 168 -3.77 -5.87 7.14
N SER A 169 -4.40 -5.05 6.30
CA SER A 169 -5.11 -5.54 5.12
C SER A 169 -4.17 -6.15 4.07
N GLU A 170 -2.98 -5.58 3.92
CA GLU A 170 -1.99 -5.97 2.90
C GLU A 170 -1.14 -7.19 3.31
N ILE A 171 -1.33 -7.79 4.51
CA ILE A 171 -0.67 -9.07 4.86
C ILE A 171 -1.07 -10.19 3.91
N MET A 172 -2.15 -10.03 3.15
CA MET A 172 -2.53 -10.94 2.06
C MET A 172 -1.47 -11.05 0.96
N LEU A 173 -0.55 -10.10 0.85
CA LEU A 173 0.61 -10.12 -0.05
C LEU A 173 1.86 -10.74 0.60
N VAL A 174 1.89 -10.80 1.92
CA VAL A 174 3.00 -11.33 2.73
C VAL A 174 2.45 -12.30 3.79
N PRO A 175 1.87 -13.45 3.38
CA PRO A 175 0.97 -14.25 4.22
C PRO A 175 1.60 -14.74 5.52
N THR A 176 2.92 -14.97 5.58
CA THR A 176 3.57 -15.37 6.84
C THR A 176 3.53 -14.28 7.93
N ALA A 177 3.22 -13.02 7.57
CA ALA A 177 3.02 -11.94 8.53
C ALA A 177 1.78 -12.17 9.41
N ALA A 178 0.82 -12.99 8.97
CA ALA A 178 -0.34 -13.41 9.77
C ALA A 178 0.03 -14.16 11.06
N LEU A 179 1.24 -14.72 11.12
CA LEU A 179 1.82 -15.45 12.27
C LEU A 179 2.58 -14.51 13.22
N SER A 180 2.44 -13.19 13.08
CA SER A 180 3.11 -12.23 13.97
C SER A 180 2.41 -12.13 15.32
N ASP A 181 3.18 -12.09 16.42
CA ASP A 181 2.69 -11.86 17.79
C ASP A 181 1.96 -10.51 17.96
N THR A 182 2.13 -9.59 16.99
CA THR A 182 1.43 -8.30 16.99
C THR A 182 -0.01 -8.40 16.48
N ILE A 183 -0.42 -9.55 15.92
CA ILE A 183 -1.75 -9.79 15.37
C ILE A 183 -2.47 -10.84 16.22
N GLN A 184 -3.63 -10.47 16.74
CA GLN A 184 -4.55 -11.38 17.42
C GLN A 184 -5.68 -11.72 16.47
N TRP A 185 -5.97 -13.03 16.35
CA TRP A 185 -7.03 -13.55 15.52
C TRP A 185 -8.20 -14.07 16.36
N GLU A 186 -9.40 -13.70 15.95
CA GLU A 186 -10.67 -14.18 16.53
C GLU A 186 -11.54 -14.76 15.42
N GLY A 187 -11.91 -16.03 15.52
CA GLY A 187 -12.85 -16.67 14.59
C GLY A 187 -14.26 -16.11 14.82
N MET A 188 -14.92 -15.68 13.75
CA MET A 188 -16.28 -15.16 13.82
C MET A 188 -17.31 -16.23 13.39
N ASP A 189 -17.02 -16.89 12.28
CA ASP A 189 -17.82 -18.00 11.74
C ASP A 189 -16.93 -18.96 10.93
N SER A 190 -17.53 -19.84 10.11
CA SER A 190 -16.79 -20.82 9.29
C SER A 190 -15.90 -20.14 8.22
N ASN A 191 -16.22 -18.94 7.79
CA ASN A 191 -15.64 -18.27 6.63
C ASN A 191 -15.09 -16.88 6.94
N SER A 192 -15.10 -16.46 8.20
CA SER A 192 -14.58 -15.15 8.58
C SER A 192 -13.79 -15.17 9.88
N ALA A 193 -12.81 -14.26 9.95
CA ALA A 193 -12.01 -14.03 11.14
C ALA A 193 -11.68 -12.55 11.28
N LYS A 194 -11.74 -12.05 12.51
CA LYS A 194 -11.30 -10.71 12.87
C LYS A 194 -9.82 -10.74 13.22
N ALA A 195 -9.06 -9.84 12.61
CA ALA A 195 -7.68 -9.57 12.98
C ALA A 195 -7.61 -8.25 13.76
N THR A 196 -6.91 -8.24 14.89
CA THR A 196 -6.58 -7.02 15.63
C THR A 196 -5.07 -6.93 15.76
N MET A 197 -4.50 -5.87 15.21
CA MET A 197 -3.07 -5.62 15.24
C MET A 197 -2.75 -4.45 16.15
N SER A 198 -1.78 -4.65 17.06
CA SER A 198 -1.30 -3.60 17.96
C SER A 198 0.21 -3.47 17.83
N TYR A 199 0.68 -2.27 17.51
CA TYR A 199 2.11 -2.00 17.38
C TYR A 199 2.47 -0.57 17.78
N LYS A 200 3.43 -0.43 18.70
CA LYS A 200 3.93 0.89 19.17
C LYS A 200 2.82 1.85 19.65
N GLY A 201 1.80 1.32 20.33
CA GLY A 201 0.70 2.11 20.89
C GLY A 201 -0.41 2.46 19.88
N VAL A 202 -0.32 1.98 18.65
CA VAL A 202 -1.37 2.09 17.64
C VAL A 202 -2.07 0.74 17.50
N THR A 203 -3.41 0.76 17.39
CA THR A 203 -4.22 -0.44 17.21
C THR A 203 -5.16 -0.26 16.01
N ALA A 204 -5.27 -1.29 15.20
CA ALA A 204 -6.18 -1.39 14.07
C ALA A 204 -6.81 -2.78 14.02
N SER A 205 -8.07 -2.88 13.60
CA SER A 205 -8.74 -4.16 13.44
C SER A 205 -9.64 -4.17 12.22
N GLY A 206 -9.84 -5.37 11.67
CA GLY A 206 -10.75 -5.59 10.55
C GLY A 206 -11.09 -7.07 10.40
N VAL A 207 -12.06 -7.34 9.57
CA VAL A 207 -12.59 -8.69 9.33
C VAL A 207 -12.17 -9.15 7.94
N PHE A 208 -11.51 -10.30 7.89
CA PHE A 208 -11.25 -11.04 6.66
C PHE A 208 -12.38 -12.04 6.40
N THR A 209 -12.87 -12.08 5.18
CA THR A 209 -13.81 -13.09 4.70
C THR A 209 -13.10 -13.97 3.68
N PHE A 210 -13.31 -15.28 3.79
CA PHE A 210 -12.65 -16.29 2.98
C PHE A 210 -13.69 -17.13 2.22
N ASN A 211 -13.28 -17.70 1.09
CA ASN A 211 -14.08 -18.73 0.43
C ASN A 211 -13.66 -20.15 0.89
N ASP A 212 -14.39 -21.15 0.41
CA ASP A 212 -14.15 -22.55 0.76
C ASP A 212 -12.78 -23.09 0.32
N LYS A 213 -12.11 -22.39 -0.62
CA LYS A 213 -10.75 -22.72 -1.05
C LYS A 213 -9.67 -22.15 -0.14
N GLY A 214 -10.04 -21.25 0.77
CA GLY A 214 -9.10 -20.49 1.61
C GLY A 214 -8.60 -19.17 0.97
N GLU A 215 -9.20 -18.70 -0.12
CA GLU A 215 -8.90 -17.40 -0.68
C GLU A 215 -9.60 -16.29 0.11
N ILE A 216 -8.91 -15.21 0.42
CA ILE A 216 -9.53 -13.99 0.97
C ILE A 216 -10.41 -13.38 -0.12
N LEU A 217 -11.68 -13.18 0.17
CA LEU A 217 -12.61 -12.46 -0.70
C LEU A 217 -12.55 -10.96 -0.45
N ASN A 218 -12.51 -10.57 0.82
CA ASN A 218 -12.44 -9.18 1.21
C ASN A 218 -11.83 -8.99 2.61
N PHE A 219 -11.45 -7.75 2.88
CA PHE A 219 -11.13 -7.24 4.21
C PHE A 219 -11.95 -5.98 4.45
N VAL A 220 -12.71 -5.93 5.55
CA VAL A 220 -13.59 -4.81 5.90
C VAL A 220 -13.20 -4.26 7.27
N ALA A 221 -13.11 -2.94 7.36
CA ALA A 221 -12.73 -2.27 8.61
C ALA A 221 -13.28 -0.84 8.69
N GLN A 222 -13.27 -0.29 9.90
CA GLN A 222 -13.48 1.14 10.12
C GLN A 222 -12.15 1.88 10.01
N ARG A 223 -12.08 2.86 9.11
CA ARG A 223 -10.85 3.59 8.80
C ARG A 223 -11.09 5.09 8.78
N TYR A 224 -10.13 5.86 9.27
CA TYR A 224 -10.14 7.30 9.08
C TYR A 224 -9.88 7.65 7.61
N GLY A 225 -10.73 8.50 7.04
CA GLY A 225 -10.57 9.10 5.71
C GLY A 225 -10.78 10.60 5.76
N ASP A 226 -10.09 11.35 4.91
CA ASP A 226 -10.34 12.78 4.72
C ASP A 226 -11.24 12.96 3.50
N PHE A 227 -12.42 13.51 3.73
CA PHE A 227 -13.44 13.75 2.71
C PHE A 227 -13.72 15.26 2.52
N GLY A 228 -12.70 16.11 2.78
CA GLY A 228 -12.79 17.55 2.58
C GLY A 228 -13.42 18.34 3.73
N GLY A 229 -13.44 17.79 4.93
CA GLY A 229 -13.93 18.43 6.15
C GLY A 229 -13.19 17.96 7.41
N GLY A 230 -12.02 17.33 7.22
CA GLY A 230 -11.26 16.67 8.27
C GLY A 230 -11.47 15.15 8.25
N TYR A 231 -10.73 14.48 9.15
CA TYR A 231 -10.79 13.02 9.26
C TYR A 231 -12.10 12.58 9.92
N ARG A 232 -12.76 11.61 9.30
CA ARG A 232 -13.87 10.88 9.88
C ARG A 232 -13.74 9.38 9.66
N MET A 233 -14.37 8.61 10.54
CA MET A 233 -14.40 7.15 10.47
C MET A 233 -15.47 6.70 9.49
N GLU A 234 -15.08 5.92 8.48
CA GLU A 234 -16.00 5.32 7.50
C GLU A 234 -15.62 3.86 7.27
N THR A 235 -16.56 3.09 6.76
CA THR A 235 -16.29 1.70 6.39
C THR A 235 -15.41 1.67 5.13
N TRP A 236 -14.29 0.96 5.24
CA TRP A 236 -13.32 0.76 4.18
C TRP A 236 -13.21 -0.73 3.84
N CYS A 237 -13.18 -1.06 2.57
CA CYS A 237 -13.16 -2.41 2.07
C CYS A 237 -12.04 -2.59 1.05
N ALA A 238 -11.30 -3.71 1.15
CA ALA A 238 -10.48 -4.25 0.08
C ALA A 238 -11.17 -5.50 -0.46
N GLU A 239 -11.64 -5.48 -1.70
CA GLU A 239 -12.26 -6.60 -2.39
C GLU A 239 -11.23 -7.25 -3.30
N ILE A 240 -11.05 -8.59 -3.21
CA ILE A 240 -10.06 -9.33 -3.98
C ILE A 240 -10.73 -10.07 -5.12
N THR A 241 -10.20 -9.89 -6.32
CA THR A 241 -10.79 -10.45 -7.55
C THR A 241 -9.94 -11.52 -8.21
N GLU A 242 -8.63 -11.56 -7.93
CA GLU A 242 -7.72 -12.53 -8.55
C GLU A 242 -6.57 -12.90 -7.61
N TYR A 243 -6.12 -14.14 -7.72
CA TYR A 243 -4.95 -14.69 -7.05
C TYR A 243 -3.91 -15.13 -8.08
N LYS A 244 -2.63 -14.96 -7.75
CA LYS A 244 -1.49 -15.48 -8.54
C LYS A 244 -0.43 -16.08 -7.63
N GLU A 245 0.39 -16.92 -8.20
CA GLU A 245 1.58 -17.43 -7.53
C GLU A 245 2.79 -16.54 -7.86
N PHE A 246 3.50 -16.10 -6.80
CA PHE A 246 4.76 -15.38 -6.89
C PHE A 246 5.77 -16.06 -5.98
N ASN A 247 6.90 -16.50 -6.53
CA ASN A 247 7.97 -17.18 -5.80
C ASN A 247 7.44 -18.30 -4.87
N GLY A 248 6.45 -19.06 -5.39
CA GLY A 248 5.86 -20.19 -4.71
C GLY A 248 4.77 -19.85 -3.69
N PHE A 249 4.43 -18.59 -3.44
CA PHE A 249 3.30 -18.20 -2.59
C PHE A 249 2.11 -17.79 -3.44
N LYS A 250 0.92 -18.34 -3.14
CA LYS A 250 -0.35 -17.89 -3.75
C LYS A 250 -0.91 -16.74 -2.95
N VAL A 251 -1.00 -15.57 -3.57
CA VAL A 251 -1.41 -14.32 -2.91
C VAL A 251 -2.41 -13.55 -3.76
N ALA A 252 -3.13 -12.62 -3.14
CA ALA A 252 -4.00 -11.68 -3.83
C ALA A 252 -3.21 -10.92 -4.89
N SER A 253 -3.68 -10.91 -6.14
CA SER A 253 -2.98 -10.23 -7.25
C SER A 253 -3.76 -9.08 -7.86
N LYS A 254 -5.09 -9.04 -7.69
CA LYS A 254 -5.95 -7.93 -8.10
C LYS A 254 -7.04 -7.66 -7.08
N GLY A 255 -7.44 -6.43 -6.99
CA GLY A 255 -8.56 -6.04 -6.15
C GLY A 255 -8.88 -4.56 -6.24
N ASP A 256 -9.99 -4.22 -5.59
CA ASP A 256 -10.55 -2.89 -5.50
C ASP A 256 -10.56 -2.40 -4.06
N ILE A 257 -10.26 -1.13 -3.88
CA ILE A 257 -10.38 -0.46 -2.59
C ILE A 257 -11.57 0.50 -2.64
N ILE A 258 -12.46 0.34 -1.67
CA ILE A 258 -13.78 0.95 -1.69
C ILE A 258 -14.04 1.62 -0.34
N TRP A 259 -14.52 2.84 -0.37
CA TRP A 259 -15.17 3.46 0.77
C TRP A 259 -16.68 3.20 0.67
N LYS A 260 -17.26 2.56 1.67
CA LYS A 260 -18.71 2.35 1.80
C LYS A 260 -19.29 3.57 2.51
N LEU A 261 -19.63 4.60 1.74
CA LEU A 261 -20.15 5.87 2.26
C LEU A 261 -21.68 5.85 2.34
N LYS A 262 -22.27 6.75 3.12
CA LYS A 262 -23.73 6.93 3.16
C LYS A 262 -24.32 7.34 1.80
N THR A 263 -23.50 7.96 0.94
CA THR A 263 -23.88 8.39 -0.41
C THR A 263 -23.76 7.27 -1.46
N GLY A 264 -23.22 6.11 -1.09
CA GLY A 264 -22.94 4.98 -1.96
C GLY A 264 -21.48 4.55 -1.91
N ASP A 265 -21.16 3.54 -2.68
CA ASP A 265 -19.83 2.97 -2.73
C ASP A 265 -18.89 3.84 -3.57
N TYR A 266 -17.82 4.33 -2.96
CA TYR A 266 -16.77 5.07 -3.63
C TYR A 266 -15.59 4.14 -3.94
N HIS A 267 -15.57 3.55 -5.14
CA HIS A 267 -14.42 2.81 -5.68
C HIS A 267 -13.35 3.82 -6.09
N TRP A 268 -12.24 3.87 -5.37
CA TRP A 268 -11.24 4.91 -5.60
C TRP A 268 -9.88 4.39 -6.06
N TYR A 269 -9.62 3.09 -5.85
CA TYR A 269 -8.34 2.50 -6.15
C TYR A 269 -8.51 1.07 -6.62
N HIS A 270 -7.89 0.73 -7.73
CA HIS A 270 -7.79 -0.61 -8.28
C HIS A 270 -6.31 -0.96 -8.38
N PHE A 271 -5.91 -2.16 -7.98
CA PHE A 271 -4.53 -2.63 -8.07
C PHE A 271 -4.41 -3.94 -8.82
N GLU A 272 -3.28 -4.08 -9.53
CA GLU A 272 -2.81 -5.33 -10.09
C GLU A 272 -1.34 -5.51 -9.76
N VAL A 273 -1.03 -6.54 -8.97
CA VAL A 273 0.34 -6.90 -8.63
C VAL A 273 1.01 -7.53 -9.84
N LYS A 274 2.12 -6.96 -10.27
CA LYS A 274 2.91 -7.46 -11.42
C LYS A 274 4.08 -8.29 -10.99
N GLU A 275 4.69 -7.95 -9.84
CA GLU A 275 5.90 -8.59 -9.33
C GLU A 275 5.90 -8.55 -7.81
N ILE A 276 6.28 -9.65 -7.19
CA ILE A 276 6.63 -9.71 -5.77
C ILE A 276 7.93 -10.49 -5.63
N GLU A 277 8.86 -9.92 -4.87
CA GLU A 277 10.08 -10.61 -4.45
C GLU A 277 10.13 -10.60 -2.92
N TYR A 278 10.34 -11.78 -2.36
CA TYR A 278 10.39 -11.99 -0.91
C TYR A 278 11.83 -12.07 -0.43
N ASN A 279 12.06 -11.53 0.78
CA ASN A 279 13.35 -11.53 1.48
C ASN A 279 14.48 -10.82 0.71
N GLU A 280 14.12 -9.99 -0.28
CA GLU A 280 15.03 -9.11 -0.99
C GLU A 280 15.05 -7.73 -0.30
N LEU A 281 16.24 -7.29 0.17
CA LEU A 281 16.43 -6.11 1.02
C LEU A 281 16.94 -4.87 0.25
N ALA A 282 16.69 -4.81 -1.05
CA ALA A 282 17.09 -3.69 -1.90
C ALA A 282 15.87 -2.97 -2.48
N SER A 283 16.02 -1.68 -2.84
CA SER A 283 15.05 -0.99 -3.71
C SER A 283 15.07 -1.55 -5.13
N TYR A 284 14.00 -1.28 -5.90
CA TYR A 284 13.96 -1.63 -7.32
C TYR A 284 14.81 -0.66 -8.13
#